data_0defac89e516a62c6756fcc424917bc3
#
_entry.id   0defac89e516a62c6756fcc424917bc3
#
_cell.length_a   1.000
_cell.length_b   1.000
_cell.length_c   1.000
_cell.angle_alpha   90.00
_cell.angle_beta   90.00
_cell.angle_gamma   90.00
#
_symmetry.space_group_name_H-M   'P 1'
#
loop_
_entity.id
_entity.type
_entity.pdbx_description
1 polymer ?
#
loop_
_entity_poly.entity_id
_entity_poly.type
_entity_poly.pdbx_seq_one_letter_code
_entity_poly.pdbx_strand_id
1 'polypeptide(L)'
;MFVNTVECKECNTTVYSRTEDDVRKCSCGRITISGGLKFFTYDILPDTQYKTKKMDIGAVTPKMLYEDWFYMDDQFGLIKLNEVPEEKKNVYVF
;
A
#
# COMPACT_ATOMS: atom_id res chain seq x y z
N MET A 1 -7.35 6.20 -9.38
CA MET A 1 -6.25 6.94 -8.74
C MET A 1 -5.02 6.06 -8.66
N PHE A 2 -3.86 6.61 -9.02
CA PHE A 2 -2.59 5.88 -8.95
C PHE A 2 -1.85 6.25 -7.68
N VAL A 3 -1.29 5.25 -7.01
CA VAL A 3 -0.50 5.46 -5.79
C VAL A 3 0.83 4.74 -5.90
N ASN A 4 1.85 5.29 -5.22
CA ASN A 4 3.13 4.63 -5.09
C ASN A 4 3.03 3.54 -4.03
N THR A 5 3.52 2.34 -4.35
CA THR A 5 3.43 1.19 -3.47
C THR A 5 4.76 0.47 -3.37
N VAL A 6 4.90 -0.34 -2.32
CA VAL A 6 5.99 -1.28 -2.17
C VAL A 6 5.40 -2.67 -1.93
N GLU A 7 5.80 -3.61 -2.78
CA GLU A 7 5.39 -5.01 -2.63
C GLU A 7 6.48 -5.77 -1.87
N CYS A 8 6.11 -6.39 -0.77
CA CYS A 8 7.01 -7.28 -0.04
C CYS A 8 6.91 -8.69 -0.62
N LYS A 9 8.02 -9.19 -1.16
CA LYS A 9 8.05 -10.53 -1.73
C LYS A 9 8.09 -11.61 -0.67
N GLU A 10 8.45 -11.25 0.55
CA GLU A 10 8.53 -12.21 1.66
C GLU A 10 7.16 -12.58 2.20
N CYS A 11 6.22 -11.64 2.26
CA CYS A 11 4.88 -11.91 2.78
C CYS A 11 3.78 -11.71 1.74
N ASN A 12 4.13 -11.39 0.49
CA ASN A 12 3.19 -11.20 -0.63
C ASN A 12 2.13 -10.13 -0.36
N THR A 13 2.51 -9.07 0.35
CA THR A 13 1.62 -7.94 0.57
C THR A 13 2.18 -6.70 -0.10
N THR A 14 1.28 -5.82 -0.53
CA THR A 14 1.64 -4.53 -1.11
C THR A 14 1.08 -3.45 -0.20
N VAL A 15 1.91 -2.48 0.16
CA VAL A 15 1.52 -1.42 1.09
C VAL A 15 1.71 -0.06 0.46
N TYR A 16 0.84 0.87 0.86
CA TYR A 16 0.97 2.27 0.47
C TYR A 16 0.46 3.17 1.60
N SER A 17 0.97 4.39 1.66
CA SER A 17 0.59 5.35 2.70
C SER A 17 -0.62 6.16 2.21
N ARG A 18 -1.69 6.16 3.01
CA ARG A 18 -2.95 6.81 2.65
C ARG A 18 -2.89 8.34 2.80
N THR A 19 -2.11 8.80 3.75
CA THR A 19 -1.95 10.21 4.04
C THR A 19 -0.58 10.44 4.70
N GLU A 20 -0.17 11.70 4.85
CA GLU A 20 1.18 12.04 5.34
C GLU A 20 1.53 11.38 6.68
N ASP A 21 0.54 11.24 7.56
CA ASP A 21 0.75 10.68 8.90
C ASP A 21 0.54 9.16 8.96
N ASP A 22 0.20 8.53 7.84
CA ASP A 22 -0.07 7.09 7.81
C ASP A 22 1.23 6.31 7.70
N VAL A 23 1.64 5.67 8.79
CA VAL A 23 2.78 4.77 8.83
C VAL A 23 2.27 3.35 8.82
N ARG A 24 2.67 2.57 7.82
CA ARG A 24 2.23 1.18 7.68
C ARG A 24 3.39 0.24 7.47
N LYS A 25 3.18 -1.00 7.89
CA LYS A 25 4.13 -2.09 7.65
C LYS A 25 3.46 -3.18 6.83
N CYS A 26 4.26 -3.91 6.06
CA CYS A 26 3.78 -5.13 5.42
C CYS A 26 3.47 -6.18 6.48
N SER A 27 2.83 -7.29 6.09
CA SER A 27 2.38 -8.30 7.05
C SER A 27 3.52 -8.92 7.86
N CYS A 28 4.71 -9.05 7.29
CA CYS A 28 5.87 -9.60 8.01
C CYS A 28 6.70 -8.54 8.75
N GLY A 29 6.37 -7.26 8.58
CA GLY A 29 7.05 -6.15 9.27
C GLY A 29 8.39 -5.73 8.69
N ARG A 30 8.84 -6.30 7.58
CA ARG A 30 10.14 -5.98 6.99
C ARG A 30 10.16 -4.65 6.23
N ILE A 31 9.00 -4.18 5.80
CA ILE A 31 8.85 -2.94 5.04
C ILE A 31 7.96 -1.99 5.82
N THR A 32 8.42 -0.76 6.01
CA THR A 32 7.66 0.32 6.64
C THR A 32 7.53 1.46 5.65
N ILE A 33 6.30 1.93 5.41
CA ILE A 33 6.07 3.06 4.52
C ILE A 33 5.41 4.21 5.28
N SER A 34 5.58 5.42 4.77
CA SER A 34 5.00 6.62 5.36
C SER A 34 5.00 7.77 4.35
N GLY A 35 4.49 8.93 4.77
CA GLY A 35 4.59 10.18 4.01
C GLY A 35 3.45 10.47 3.06
N GLY A 36 2.48 9.57 2.90
CA GLY A 36 1.32 9.79 2.06
C GLY A 36 1.62 9.73 0.57
N LEU A 37 0.79 10.41 -0.22
CA LEU A 37 0.87 10.34 -1.68
C LEU A 37 2.00 11.21 -2.24
N LYS A 38 2.31 12.34 -1.59
CA LYS A 38 3.30 13.30 -2.09
C LYS A 38 4.69 13.04 -1.55
N PHE A 39 4.81 12.63 -0.30
CA PHE A 39 6.08 12.47 0.40
C PHE A 39 6.36 11.02 0.73
N PHE A 40 5.92 10.12 -0.13
CA PHE A 40 6.05 8.67 0.08
C PHE A 40 7.49 8.28 0.33
N THR A 41 7.74 7.66 1.46
CA THR A 41 9.04 7.11 1.83
C THR A 41 8.87 5.68 2.30
N TYR A 42 9.96 4.91 2.24
CA TYR A 42 9.92 3.54 2.72
C TYR A 42 11.27 3.15 3.32
N ASP A 43 11.19 2.31 4.37
CA ASP A 43 12.35 1.70 5.01
C ASP A 43 12.23 0.19 4.86
N ILE A 44 13.31 -0.45 4.44
CA ILE A 44 13.32 -1.88 4.16
C ILE A 44 14.46 -2.53 4.93
N LEU A 45 14.14 -3.58 5.69
CA LEU A 45 15.14 -4.34 6.43
C LEU A 45 16.10 -5.05 5.46
N PRO A 46 17.35 -5.30 5.88
CA PRO A 46 18.33 -6.02 5.06
C PRO A 46 17.78 -7.39 4.62
N ASP A 47 18.22 -7.83 3.44
CA ASP A 47 17.90 -9.14 2.87
C ASP A 47 16.41 -9.33 2.55
N THR A 48 15.67 -8.23 2.40
CA THR A 48 14.26 -8.29 2.04
C THR A 48 14.11 -8.17 0.52
N GLN A 49 13.38 -9.11 -0.07
CA GLN A 49 13.01 -9.03 -1.49
C GLN A 49 11.78 -8.15 -1.61
N TYR A 50 11.85 -7.12 -2.45
CA TYR A 50 10.76 -6.17 -2.62
C TYR A 50 10.74 -5.60 -4.03
N LYS A 51 9.63 -4.94 -4.37
CA LYS A 51 9.49 -4.23 -5.63
C LYS A 51 8.64 -2.98 -5.41
N THR A 52 9.09 -1.85 -5.93
CA THR A 52 8.29 -0.62 -5.94
C THR A 52 7.50 -0.56 -7.24
N LYS A 53 6.26 -0.07 -7.17
CA LYS A 53 5.43 0.10 -8.35
C LYS A 53 4.32 1.10 -8.09
N LYS A 54 3.75 1.64 -9.16
CA LYS A 54 2.52 2.43 -9.08
C LYS A 54 1.35 1.51 -9.35
N MET A 55 0.28 1.68 -8.59
CA MET A 55 -0.92 0.87 -8.74
C MET A 55 -2.14 1.76 -8.85
N ASP A 56 -3.10 1.32 -9.66
CA ASP A 56 -4.40 1.97 -9.74
C ASP A 56 -5.32 1.33 -8.69
N ILE A 57 -5.75 2.12 -7.72
CA ILE A 57 -6.63 1.64 -6.65
C ILE A 57 -8.11 1.93 -6.94
N GLY A 58 -8.42 2.27 -8.19
CA GLY A 58 -9.80 2.49 -8.63
C GLY A 58 -10.29 3.92 -8.37
N ALA A 59 -11.59 4.06 -8.22
CA ALA A 59 -12.25 5.37 -8.04
C ALA A 59 -12.14 5.85 -6.59
N VAL A 60 -10.91 6.00 -6.10
CA VAL A 60 -10.61 6.42 -4.74
C VAL A 60 -10.03 7.83 -4.78
N THR A 61 -10.45 8.68 -3.85
CA THR A 61 -9.96 10.06 -3.75
C THR A 61 -9.02 10.20 -2.54
N PRO A 62 -8.16 11.25 -2.53
CA PRO A 62 -7.31 11.50 -1.36
C PRO A 62 -8.12 11.69 -0.08
N LYS A 63 -9.33 12.28 -0.18
CA LYS A 63 -10.21 12.44 0.97
C LYS A 63 -10.67 11.10 1.52
N MET A 64 -11.00 10.15 0.65
CA MET A 64 -11.40 8.81 1.09
C MET A 64 -10.26 8.11 1.82
N LEU A 65 -9.02 8.25 1.32
CA LEU A 65 -7.86 7.66 1.97
C LEU A 65 -7.59 8.30 3.33
N TYR A 66 -7.73 9.63 3.42
CA TYR A 66 -7.57 10.33 4.69
C TYR A 66 -8.60 9.88 5.72
N GLU A 67 -9.85 9.77 5.33
CA GLU A 67 -10.93 9.34 6.22
C GLU A 67 -10.73 7.89 6.65
N ASP A 68 -10.28 7.02 5.75
CA ASP A 68 -9.97 5.63 6.07
C ASP A 68 -8.90 5.52 7.16
N TRP A 69 -7.89 6.37 7.06
CA TRP A 69 -6.84 6.45 8.07
C TRP A 69 -7.35 7.07 9.36
N PHE A 70 -8.04 8.20 9.25
CA PHE A 70 -8.49 8.98 10.42
C PHE A 70 -9.48 8.20 11.29
N TYR A 71 -10.42 7.49 10.66
CA TYR A 71 -11.42 6.71 11.37
C TYR A 71 -11.01 5.26 11.62
N MET A 72 -9.80 4.89 11.27
CA MET A 72 -9.27 3.53 11.46
C MET A 72 -10.10 2.44 10.79
N ASP A 73 -10.69 2.75 9.64
CA ASP A 73 -11.50 1.78 8.89
C ASP A 73 -10.65 0.70 8.23
N ASP A 74 -9.39 1.00 7.91
CA ASP A 74 -8.40 0.07 7.37
C ASP A 74 -8.85 -0.71 6.14
N GLN A 75 -9.61 -0.06 5.27
CA GLN A 75 -10.04 -0.65 4.00
C GLN A 75 -9.00 -0.49 2.92
N PHE A 76 -8.10 0.48 3.06
CA PHE A 76 -7.05 0.79 2.10
C PHE A 76 -5.68 0.69 2.76
N GLY A 77 -4.64 0.78 1.94
CA GLY A 77 -3.26 0.85 2.42
C GLY A 77 -2.52 -0.47 2.43
N LEU A 78 -3.21 -1.61 2.44
CA LEU A 78 -2.57 -2.91 2.42
C LEU A 78 -3.35 -3.87 1.53
N ILE A 79 -2.65 -4.51 0.61
CA ILE A 79 -3.23 -5.48 -0.32
C ILE A 79 -2.51 -6.80 -0.14
N LYS A 80 -3.27 -7.86 0.15
CA LYS A 80 -2.76 -9.23 0.21
C LYS A 80 -3.13 -9.91 -1.10
N LEU A 81 -2.13 -10.22 -1.92
CA LEU A 81 -2.37 -10.74 -3.26
C LEU A 81 -3.19 -12.02 -3.28
N ASN A 82 -3.01 -12.88 -2.29
CA ASN A 82 -3.75 -14.13 -2.19
C ASN A 82 -5.20 -13.97 -1.75
N GLU A 83 -5.59 -12.77 -1.32
CA GLU A 83 -6.96 -12.46 -0.90
C GLU A 83 -7.73 -11.66 -1.94
N VAL A 84 -7.02 -11.15 -2.96
CA VAL A 84 -7.64 -10.35 -4.02
C VAL A 84 -8.29 -11.29 -5.05
N PRO A 85 -9.60 -11.16 -5.33
CA PRO A 85 -10.25 -11.97 -6.36
C PRO A 85 -9.56 -11.80 -7.72
N GLU A 86 -9.55 -12.86 -8.52
CA GLU A 86 -8.85 -12.87 -9.79
C GLU A 86 -9.30 -11.72 -10.71
N GLU A 87 -10.58 -11.44 -10.78
CA GLU A 87 -11.12 -10.36 -11.59
C GLU A 87 -10.71 -8.97 -11.12
N LYS A 88 -10.25 -8.84 -9.86
CA LYS A 88 -9.82 -7.56 -9.30
C LYS A 88 -8.31 -7.34 -9.37
N LYS A 89 -7.54 -8.37 -9.59
CA LYS A 89 -6.07 -8.24 -9.64
C LYS A 89 -5.63 -7.30 -10.76
N ASN A 90 -6.33 -7.32 -11.88
CA ASN A 90 -6.00 -6.49 -13.03
C ASN A 90 -6.36 -5.02 -12.82
N VAL A 91 -7.15 -4.71 -11.81
CA VAL A 91 -7.53 -3.32 -11.48
C VAL A 91 -6.36 -2.57 -10.88
N TYR A 92 -5.48 -3.26 -10.18
CA TYR A 92 -4.39 -2.65 -9.41
C TYR A 92 -3.04 -2.65 -10.14
N VAL A 93 -2.88 -3.46 -11.17
CA VAL A 93 -1.59 -3.66 -11.86
C VAL A 93 -1.62 -3.01 -13.23
N PHE A 94 -0.62 -2.22 -13.55
CA PHE A 94 -0.47 -1.55 -14.84
C PHE A 94 0.97 -1.47 -15.28
#